data_b3cb4c4ea9fd3a6b7a0f084531983b29
#
_entry.id   b3cb4c4ea9fd3a6b7a0f084531983b29
#
_cell.length_a   1.000
_cell.length_b   1.000
_cell.length_c   1.000
_cell.angle_alpha   90.00
_cell.angle_beta   90.00
_cell.angle_gamma   90.00
#
_symmetry.space_group_name_H-M   'P 1'
#
loop_
_entity.id
_entity.type
_entity.pdbx_description
1 polymer ?
#
loop_
_entity_poly.entity_id
_entity_poly.type
_entity_poly.pdbx_seq_one_letter_code
_entity_poly.pdbx_strand_id
1 'polypeptide(L)'
;MNGTTGTPTDAAGTCGCGRACADAGTQETPAQSVAAPGPPAGRSASQPASAGCGCDAEAPPKAYRYGLAPFVEGVVESRGGPVRRVGTKLTPRDRRGAWRVRWGIGRETYRVEPGLYAVGSPGAEAPVLVSANYKLSFDSLRAAIDGLSAWLLVVDTRGINVWCAAGKGTFSAAEINRMADKTRLAEVVDHRRLVLPQLSAPGVAAHEVKRGSGFRAVFGPLRAADLPAFLAAGMTATPQMRAASFHLSERLVLTPVELSVALRPKAVALSAGVLGLAALGRGRPSLRRALAQGGPAIGVAWLSLLGGGLVTPILLPWLPGRALSAKGATVGAALAAGSVLVLRPRLSGAAAVGVLAGVPAATSYVAMNFTGSTPYTSPSGVQREMRRALPFQVAGAAVAVMAGLLGKAAR
;
A
#
# COMPACT_ATOMS: atom_id res chain seq x y z
N MET A 1 24.49 51.10 20.80
CA MET A 1 23.76 51.23 22.07
C MET A 1 22.78 50.08 22.14
N ASN A 2 22.94 49.23 23.13
CA ASN A 2 22.05 48.21 23.72
C ASN A 2 21.40 47.21 22.74
N GLY A 3 21.71 45.95 22.70
CA GLY A 3 22.07 44.97 23.71
C GLY A 3 20.84 44.34 24.36
N THR A 4 20.36 43.17 23.85
CA THR A 4 19.74 42.15 24.73
C THR A 4 19.75 40.80 24.05
N THR A 5 20.37 39.89 24.74
CA THR A 5 20.48 38.43 24.54
C THR A 5 19.18 37.73 24.84
N GLY A 6 18.77 36.82 23.98
CA GLY A 6 17.68 35.88 24.23
C GLY A 6 18.12 34.46 23.85
N THR A 7 18.28 33.64 24.87
CA THR A 7 18.56 32.20 24.83
C THR A 7 17.48 31.40 24.12
N PRO A 8 17.81 30.30 23.41
CA PRO A 8 16.81 29.38 22.86
C PRO A 8 16.35 28.36 23.91
N THR A 9 15.08 28.28 24.13
CA THR A 9 14.41 27.24 24.91
C THR A 9 14.23 25.97 24.08
N ASP A 10 14.71 24.87 24.64
CA ASP A 10 14.50 23.51 24.20
C ASP A 10 12.99 23.17 24.11
N ALA A 11 12.55 22.71 22.95
CA ALA A 11 11.25 22.08 22.77
C ALA A 11 11.44 20.57 22.63
N ALA A 12 11.29 19.87 23.75
CA ALA A 12 11.20 18.42 23.80
C ALA A 12 9.91 17.95 23.11
N GLY A 13 10.05 17.14 22.06
CA GLY A 13 8.94 16.45 21.40
C GLY A 13 8.46 15.27 22.22
N THR A 14 7.25 15.37 22.76
CA THR A 14 6.56 14.28 23.46
C THR A 14 6.03 13.24 22.46
N CYS A 15 6.54 12.00 22.54
CA CYS A 15 5.91 10.82 21.99
C CYS A 15 4.69 10.46 22.85
N GLY A 16 3.50 10.54 22.27
CA GLY A 16 2.26 10.15 22.92
C GLY A 16 2.08 8.64 23.02
N CYS A 17 2.51 8.04 24.09
CA CYS A 17 1.99 6.81 24.64
C CYS A 17 1.88 7.00 26.14
N GLY A 18 0.69 7.39 26.60
CA GLY A 18 0.44 7.61 28.00
C GLY A 18 0.47 6.31 28.80
N ARG A 19 1.49 6.16 29.62
CA ARG A 19 1.43 5.51 30.93
C ARG A 19 2.68 5.92 31.73
N ALA A 20 2.42 6.48 32.87
CA ALA A 20 3.42 6.92 33.85
C ALA A 20 4.20 5.73 34.41
N CYS A 21 5.53 5.84 34.43
CA CYS A 21 6.37 5.04 35.29
C CYS A 21 6.74 5.91 36.51
N ALA A 22 6.39 5.43 37.70
CA ALA A 22 6.75 6.05 38.96
C ALA A 22 8.21 5.73 39.32
N ASP A 23 8.88 6.75 39.90
CA ASP A 23 10.22 6.71 40.42
C ASP A 23 10.41 5.65 41.51
N ALA A 24 11.57 4.96 41.47
CA ALA A 24 12.15 4.31 42.65
C ALA A 24 13.64 4.64 42.72
N GLY A 25 13.96 5.31 43.81
CA GLY A 25 15.21 5.98 44.10
C GLY A 25 16.41 5.04 44.31
N THR A 26 17.54 5.65 44.09
CA THR A 26 18.91 5.22 44.36
C THR A 26 19.18 4.99 45.85
N GLN A 27 19.81 3.86 46.17
CA GLN A 27 20.72 3.74 47.32
C GLN A 27 21.93 2.87 46.97
N GLU A 28 23.10 3.42 47.22
CA GLU A 28 24.41 2.79 47.06
C GLU A 28 24.82 1.97 48.31
N THR A 29 25.75 1.02 48.02
CA THR A 29 26.86 0.45 48.79
C THR A 29 26.60 -0.71 49.78
N PRO A 30 27.67 -1.53 50.09
CA PRO A 30 28.88 -1.93 49.36
C PRO A 30 29.13 -3.47 49.31
N ALA A 31 30.23 -3.81 48.63
CA ALA A 31 30.75 -5.15 48.36
C ALA A 31 31.12 -5.99 49.60
N GLN A 32 30.91 -7.30 49.53
CA GLN A 32 31.75 -8.34 50.18
C GLN A 32 31.81 -9.60 49.33
N SER A 33 33.04 -10.02 49.06
CA SER A 33 33.44 -11.28 48.44
C SER A 33 33.24 -12.46 49.40
N VAL A 34 32.82 -13.65 48.89
CA VAL A 34 33.32 -15.00 49.32
C VAL A 34 32.79 -16.08 48.39
N ALA A 35 33.75 -16.86 47.91
CA ALA A 35 33.81 -18.25 47.42
C ALA A 35 32.55 -19.09 47.07
N ALA A 36 32.69 -19.78 45.93
CA ALA A 36 31.84 -20.91 45.47
C ALA A 36 31.98 -22.20 46.33
N PRO A 37 30.97 -23.06 46.34
CA PRO A 37 31.14 -24.40 45.83
C PRO A 37 29.98 -24.87 44.92
N GLY A 38 30.28 -25.90 44.13
CA GLY A 38 29.53 -26.45 43.02
C GLY A 38 28.25 -27.26 43.35
N PRO A 39 27.61 -27.90 42.33
CA PRO A 39 26.18 -28.12 42.28
C PRO A 39 25.71 -29.48 42.85
N PRO A 40 24.42 -29.56 43.16
CA PRO A 40 23.73 -30.84 42.95
C PRO A 40 22.47 -30.70 42.04
N ALA A 41 22.12 -31.82 41.47
CA ALA A 41 21.13 -32.05 40.47
C ALA A 41 19.68 -31.87 40.91
N GLY A 42 18.85 -31.44 39.98
CA GLY A 42 17.50 -31.92 39.81
C GLY A 42 16.40 -31.38 40.72
N ARG A 43 15.56 -30.51 40.15
CA ARG A 43 14.09 -30.59 40.29
C ARG A 43 13.42 -29.67 39.29
N SER A 44 12.51 -30.27 38.52
CA SER A 44 11.53 -29.60 37.68
C SER A 44 10.75 -28.58 38.48
N ALA A 45 10.79 -27.32 38.05
CA ALA A 45 9.90 -26.28 38.54
C ALA A 45 9.20 -25.65 37.30
N SER A 46 7.89 -25.86 37.28
CA SER A 46 6.93 -25.24 36.37
C SER A 46 7.10 -23.73 36.35
N GLN A 47 7.41 -23.17 35.17
CA GLN A 47 7.41 -21.73 34.92
C GLN A 47 5.97 -21.21 34.87
N PRO A 48 5.65 -20.09 35.50
CA PRO A 48 4.38 -19.42 35.30
C PRO A 48 4.34 -18.82 33.90
N ALA A 49 3.21 -19.04 33.22
CA ALA A 49 2.91 -18.48 31.89
C ALA A 49 3.03 -16.95 31.93
N SER A 50 4.03 -16.40 31.24
CA SER A 50 4.08 -14.99 30.90
C SER A 50 2.97 -14.71 29.89
N ALA A 51 2.02 -13.86 30.26
CA ALA A 51 1.04 -13.28 29.34
C ALA A 51 1.79 -12.51 28.25
N GLY A 52 2.05 -13.15 27.13
CA GLY A 52 2.61 -12.54 25.94
C GLY A 52 1.55 -11.62 25.34
N CYS A 53 1.89 -10.34 25.16
CA CYS A 53 1.21 -9.48 24.21
C CYS A 53 1.17 -10.20 22.87
N GLY A 54 -0.03 -10.56 22.42
CA GLY A 54 -0.26 -11.21 21.13
C GLY A 54 0.11 -10.28 19.97
N CYS A 55 1.39 -10.26 19.64
CA CYS A 55 1.80 -10.02 18.28
C CYS A 55 1.60 -11.35 17.58
N ASP A 56 0.51 -11.50 16.85
CA ASP A 56 0.31 -12.63 15.95
C ASP A 56 1.54 -12.72 15.06
N ALA A 57 2.47 -13.59 15.43
CA ALA A 57 3.56 -14.01 14.57
C ALA A 57 2.89 -14.81 13.45
N GLU A 58 2.57 -14.11 12.37
CA GLU A 58 2.05 -14.69 11.15
C GLU A 58 2.98 -15.85 10.75
N ALA A 59 2.42 -17.06 10.68
CA ALA A 59 3.16 -18.27 10.36
C ALA A 59 4.07 -18.01 9.15
N PRO A 60 5.32 -18.52 9.14
CA PRO A 60 6.26 -18.28 8.06
C PRO A 60 5.59 -18.66 6.73
N PRO A 61 5.63 -17.80 5.72
CA PRO A 61 4.97 -18.05 4.45
C PRO A 61 5.44 -19.41 3.93
N LYS A 62 4.48 -20.27 3.56
CA LYS A 62 4.76 -21.59 2.99
C LYS A 62 5.89 -21.48 1.98
N ALA A 63 6.97 -22.23 2.18
CA ALA A 63 8.14 -22.22 1.33
C ALA A 63 7.69 -22.30 -0.14
N TYR A 64 7.97 -21.27 -0.91
CA TYR A 64 7.68 -21.30 -2.33
C TYR A 64 8.52 -22.40 -2.96
N ARG A 65 7.87 -23.43 -3.48
CA ARG A 65 8.52 -24.39 -4.38
C ARG A 65 8.78 -23.67 -5.70
N TYR A 66 9.93 -23.03 -5.79
CA TYR A 66 10.40 -22.42 -7.01
C TYR A 66 11.04 -23.50 -7.89
N GLY A 67 10.24 -24.11 -8.75
CA GLY A 67 10.76 -24.50 -10.05
C GLY A 67 11.28 -23.22 -10.74
N LEU A 68 12.27 -23.30 -11.61
CA LEU A 68 12.83 -22.15 -12.34
C LEU A 68 11.71 -21.25 -12.82
N ALA A 69 11.60 -20.07 -12.22
CA ALA A 69 10.51 -19.14 -12.57
C ALA A 69 10.66 -18.78 -14.05
N PRO A 70 9.57 -18.67 -14.83
CA PRO A 70 9.62 -18.47 -16.28
C PRO A 70 10.41 -17.26 -16.76
N PHE A 71 10.75 -16.33 -15.86
CA PHE A 71 11.56 -15.15 -16.14
C PHE A 71 13.06 -15.37 -15.86
N VAL A 72 13.46 -16.53 -15.36
CA VAL A 72 14.86 -16.90 -15.16
C VAL A 72 15.39 -17.56 -16.44
N GLU A 73 16.41 -16.97 -17.04
CA GLU A 73 17.00 -17.40 -18.31
C GLU A 73 18.33 -18.14 -18.15
N GLY A 74 18.88 -18.11 -16.94
CA GLY A 74 20.18 -18.77 -16.66
C GLY A 74 20.76 -18.37 -15.32
N VAL A 75 22.06 -18.56 -15.19
CA VAL A 75 22.85 -18.23 -14.00
C VAL A 75 24.07 -17.44 -14.44
N VAL A 76 24.48 -16.48 -13.63
CA VAL A 76 25.76 -15.74 -13.76
C VAL A 76 26.61 -16.09 -12.54
N GLU A 77 27.82 -16.48 -12.77
CA GLU A 77 28.78 -16.68 -11.70
C GLU A 77 29.27 -15.33 -11.17
N SER A 78 29.26 -15.19 -9.86
CA SER A 78 29.78 -14.01 -9.16
C SER A 78 30.72 -14.42 -8.03
N ARG A 79 31.52 -13.49 -7.53
CA ARG A 79 32.38 -13.74 -6.35
C ARG A 79 31.61 -14.16 -5.09
N GLY A 80 30.33 -13.78 -5.00
CA GLY A 80 29.42 -14.18 -3.92
C GLY A 80 28.72 -15.53 -4.16
N GLY A 81 28.99 -16.20 -5.31
CA GLY A 81 28.36 -17.45 -5.75
C GLY A 81 27.45 -17.28 -6.96
N PRO A 82 26.76 -18.34 -7.38
CA PRO A 82 25.88 -18.32 -8.55
C PRO A 82 24.64 -17.47 -8.31
N VAL A 83 24.31 -16.58 -9.26
CA VAL A 83 23.16 -15.66 -9.21
C VAL A 83 22.26 -15.92 -10.41
N ARG A 84 20.94 -16.01 -10.18
CA ARG A 84 19.95 -16.22 -11.24
C ARG A 84 19.91 -15.02 -12.17
N ARG A 85 20.11 -15.26 -13.47
CA ARG A 85 19.93 -14.26 -14.52
C ARG A 85 18.48 -14.21 -14.96
N VAL A 86 17.91 -13.01 -15.02
CA VAL A 86 16.50 -12.78 -15.39
C VAL A 86 16.40 -12.01 -16.69
N GLY A 87 15.43 -12.40 -17.53
CA GLY A 87 15.14 -11.73 -18.78
C GLY A 87 14.43 -10.40 -18.56
N THR A 88 14.72 -9.45 -19.44
CA THR A 88 14.12 -8.11 -19.45
C THR A 88 12.79 -8.07 -20.19
N LYS A 89 12.59 -8.94 -21.18
CA LYS A 89 11.36 -9.01 -21.98
C LYS A 89 10.22 -9.66 -21.20
N LEU A 90 9.09 -8.94 -21.10
CA LEU A 90 7.88 -9.44 -20.45
C LEU A 90 7.16 -10.43 -21.36
N THR A 91 6.95 -11.65 -20.87
CA THR A 91 6.21 -12.70 -21.56
C THR A 91 4.71 -12.44 -21.56
N PRO A 92 3.92 -13.10 -22.44
CA PRO A 92 2.45 -13.04 -22.36
C PRO A 92 1.90 -13.50 -20.99
N ARG A 93 2.60 -14.42 -20.30
CA ARG A 93 2.24 -14.86 -18.95
C ARG A 93 2.43 -13.74 -17.92
N ASP A 94 3.51 -12.97 -18.01
CA ASP A 94 3.76 -11.81 -17.14
C ASP A 94 2.69 -10.74 -17.35
N ARG A 95 2.36 -10.42 -18.61
CA ARG A 95 1.32 -9.44 -18.97
C ARG A 95 -0.05 -9.86 -18.46
N ARG A 96 -0.42 -11.16 -18.63
CA ARG A 96 -1.68 -11.71 -18.09
C ARG A 96 -1.70 -11.67 -16.56
N GLY A 97 -0.59 -12.01 -15.90
CA GLY A 97 -0.44 -11.92 -14.45
C GLY A 97 -0.62 -10.50 -13.96
N ALA A 98 0.05 -9.53 -14.59
CA ALA A 98 -0.08 -8.12 -14.30
C ALA A 98 -1.53 -7.61 -14.44
N TRP A 99 -2.23 -8.05 -15.49
CA TRP A 99 -3.64 -7.72 -15.68
C TRP A 99 -4.52 -8.28 -14.56
N ARG A 100 -4.39 -9.60 -14.25
CA ARG A 100 -5.16 -10.25 -13.16
C ARG A 100 -4.97 -9.55 -11.81
N VAL A 101 -3.74 -9.22 -11.48
CA VAL A 101 -3.39 -8.59 -10.19
C VAL A 101 -3.95 -7.17 -10.09
N ARG A 102 -4.05 -6.44 -11.21
CA ARG A 102 -4.73 -5.13 -11.24
C ARG A 102 -6.23 -5.25 -10.97
N TRP A 103 -6.84 -6.39 -11.29
CA TRP A 103 -8.22 -6.74 -10.91
C TRP A 103 -8.32 -7.41 -9.53
N GLY A 104 -7.27 -7.35 -8.73
CA GLY A 104 -7.25 -7.92 -7.37
C GLY A 104 -7.10 -9.45 -7.32
N ILE A 105 -7.01 -10.14 -8.48
CA ILE A 105 -6.96 -11.60 -8.55
C ILE A 105 -5.55 -12.09 -8.25
N GLY A 106 -5.38 -12.77 -7.12
CA GLY A 106 -4.09 -13.32 -6.70
C GLY A 106 -3.05 -12.25 -6.29
N ARG A 107 -3.50 -11.04 -5.93
CA ARG A 107 -2.62 -9.91 -5.64
C ARG A 107 -1.67 -10.16 -4.47
N GLU A 108 -2.12 -10.86 -3.44
CA GLU A 108 -1.34 -11.13 -2.22
C GLU A 108 -0.25 -12.19 -2.43
N THR A 109 -0.42 -13.03 -3.45
CA THR A 109 0.52 -14.11 -3.79
C THR A 109 1.40 -13.79 -5.00
N TYR A 110 1.21 -12.62 -5.64
CA TYR A 110 1.95 -12.24 -6.85
C TYR A 110 3.28 -11.61 -6.50
N ARG A 111 4.24 -12.46 -6.14
CA ARG A 111 5.56 -12.06 -5.66
C ARG A 111 6.68 -12.92 -6.25
N VAL A 112 7.90 -12.42 -6.19
CA VAL A 112 9.15 -13.12 -6.52
C VAL A 112 9.90 -13.45 -5.25
N GLU A 113 10.84 -14.39 -5.34
CA GLU A 113 11.70 -14.74 -4.21
C GLU A 113 12.63 -13.59 -3.87
N PRO A 114 12.76 -13.18 -2.59
CA PRO A 114 13.76 -12.21 -2.18
C PRO A 114 15.18 -12.75 -2.36
N GLY A 115 16.08 -11.91 -2.88
CA GLY A 115 17.47 -12.30 -3.14
C GLY A 115 18.15 -11.43 -4.18
N LEU A 116 19.31 -11.85 -4.63
CA LEU A 116 20.06 -11.20 -5.69
C LEU A 116 19.76 -11.84 -7.04
N TYR A 117 19.56 -11.00 -8.05
CA TYR A 117 19.37 -11.40 -9.45
C TYR A 117 20.30 -10.60 -10.35
N ALA A 118 20.62 -11.17 -11.52
CA ALA A 118 21.39 -10.51 -12.55
C ALA A 118 20.50 -10.17 -13.77
N VAL A 119 20.70 -9.00 -14.35
CA VAL A 119 20.18 -8.62 -15.68
C VAL A 119 21.39 -8.44 -16.60
N GLY A 120 21.33 -9.04 -17.80
CA GLY A 120 22.48 -9.05 -18.70
C GLY A 120 23.65 -9.87 -18.14
N SER A 121 24.85 -9.31 -18.21
CA SER A 121 26.10 -9.90 -17.69
C SER A 121 26.78 -8.87 -16.77
N PRO A 122 26.27 -8.62 -15.57
CA PRO A 122 26.80 -7.59 -14.70
C PRO A 122 28.15 -8.03 -14.09
N GLY A 123 29.13 -7.13 -14.19
CA GLY A 123 30.44 -7.26 -13.51
C GLY A 123 30.38 -6.62 -12.09
N ALA A 124 31.57 -6.54 -11.46
CA ALA A 124 31.70 -5.99 -10.11
C ALA A 124 31.41 -4.47 -10.01
N GLU A 125 31.53 -3.74 -11.12
CA GLU A 125 31.21 -2.30 -11.19
C GLU A 125 29.77 -2.01 -11.63
N ALA A 126 28.99 -3.05 -11.95
CA ALA A 126 27.62 -2.89 -12.41
C ALA A 126 26.72 -2.35 -11.28
N PRO A 127 25.76 -1.46 -11.59
CA PRO A 127 24.91 -0.86 -10.59
C PRO A 127 24.03 -1.90 -9.89
N VAL A 128 23.80 -1.70 -8.58
CA VAL A 128 22.87 -2.49 -7.78
C VAL A 128 21.57 -1.72 -7.62
N LEU A 129 20.49 -2.24 -8.19
CA LEU A 129 19.15 -1.68 -8.13
C LEU A 129 18.32 -2.45 -7.10
N VAL A 130 17.70 -1.75 -6.16
CA VAL A 130 16.87 -2.36 -5.11
C VAL A 130 15.40 -2.35 -5.51
N SER A 131 14.68 -3.45 -5.29
CA SER A 131 13.25 -3.56 -5.55
C SER A 131 12.53 -4.34 -4.46
N ALA A 132 11.22 -4.13 -4.36
CA ALA A 132 10.31 -4.97 -3.58
C ALA A 132 10.13 -6.33 -4.27
N ASN A 133 9.80 -7.37 -3.49
CA ASN A 133 9.47 -8.68 -4.04
C ASN A 133 8.04 -8.76 -4.64
N TYR A 134 7.31 -7.68 -4.72
CA TYR A 134 6.07 -7.61 -5.50
C TYR A 134 6.37 -7.74 -6.99
N LYS A 135 5.84 -8.78 -7.63
CA LYS A 135 6.24 -9.12 -9.01
C LYS A 135 5.99 -8.01 -10.02
N LEU A 136 4.93 -7.18 -9.86
CA LEU A 136 4.74 -6.02 -10.74
C LEU A 136 5.88 -4.99 -10.62
N SER A 137 6.39 -4.74 -9.42
CA SER A 137 7.53 -3.83 -9.22
C SER A 137 8.81 -4.40 -9.84
N PHE A 138 9.04 -5.70 -9.61
CA PHE A 138 10.16 -6.42 -10.19
C PHE A 138 10.11 -6.46 -11.72
N ASP A 139 8.95 -6.78 -12.32
CA ASP A 139 8.75 -6.81 -13.77
C ASP A 139 8.93 -5.41 -14.40
N SER A 140 8.42 -4.36 -13.74
CA SER A 140 8.63 -2.98 -14.21
C SER A 140 10.09 -2.59 -14.20
N LEU A 141 10.84 -3.00 -13.15
CA LEU A 141 12.27 -2.72 -13.03
C LEU A 141 13.08 -3.44 -14.12
N ARG A 142 12.94 -4.79 -14.23
CA ARG A 142 13.72 -5.56 -15.19
C ARG A 142 13.43 -5.18 -16.65
N ALA A 143 12.16 -4.81 -16.96
CA ALA A 143 11.79 -4.36 -18.29
C ALA A 143 12.34 -2.97 -18.64
N ALA A 144 12.47 -2.10 -17.64
CA ALA A 144 12.95 -0.72 -17.85
C ALA A 144 14.46 -0.63 -18.11
N ILE A 145 15.21 -1.67 -17.75
CA ILE A 145 16.68 -1.75 -17.93
C ILE A 145 17.08 -2.71 -19.04
N ASP A 146 16.20 -2.90 -20.03
CA ASP A 146 16.52 -3.71 -21.21
C ASP A 146 17.78 -3.16 -21.90
N GLY A 147 18.69 -4.06 -22.27
CA GLY A 147 20.00 -3.71 -22.84
C GLY A 147 21.07 -3.26 -21.84
N LEU A 148 20.75 -3.16 -20.54
CA LEU A 148 21.71 -2.83 -19.50
C LEU A 148 22.14 -4.08 -18.72
N SER A 149 23.35 -4.01 -18.12
CA SER A 149 23.80 -5.01 -17.14
C SER A 149 23.74 -4.42 -15.74
N ALA A 150 23.00 -5.09 -14.85
CA ALA A 150 22.77 -4.62 -13.48
C ALA A 150 22.49 -5.78 -12.52
N TRP A 151 22.80 -5.59 -11.25
CA TRP A 151 22.38 -6.44 -10.15
C TRP A 151 21.04 -5.95 -9.60
N LEU A 152 20.09 -6.86 -9.36
CA LEU A 152 18.80 -6.53 -8.74
C LEU A 152 18.77 -7.15 -7.34
N LEU A 153 18.79 -6.32 -6.31
CA LEU A 153 18.58 -6.74 -4.92
C LEU A 153 17.10 -6.67 -4.59
N VAL A 154 16.45 -7.81 -4.48
CA VAL A 154 15.01 -7.90 -4.18
C VAL A 154 14.81 -8.15 -2.70
N VAL A 155 14.24 -7.18 -2.00
CA VAL A 155 13.96 -7.26 -0.55
C VAL A 155 12.58 -7.83 -0.29
N ASP A 156 12.40 -8.49 0.88
CA ASP A 156 11.13 -9.09 1.25
C ASP A 156 10.15 -8.04 1.80
N THR A 157 9.21 -7.66 0.98
CA THR A 157 8.13 -6.75 1.34
C THR A 157 6.79 -7.48 1.55
N ARG A 158 6.84 -8.81 1.70
CA ARG A 158 5.64 -9.68 1.78
C ARG A 158 4.75 -9.57 0.54
N GLY A 159 5.32 -9.31 -0.62
CA GLY A 159 4.58 -9.14 -1.87
C GLY A 159 3.85 -7.80 -1.98
N ILE A 160 4.24 -6.80 -1.20
CA ILE A 160 3.68 -5.44 -1.26
C ILE A 160 4.58 -4.56 -2.14
N ASN A 161 3.98 -3.63 -2.89
CA ASN A 161 4.73 -2.70 -3.72
C ASN A 161 5.59 -1.74 -2.88
N VAL A 162 6.61 -1.14 -3.50
CA VAL A 162 7.60 -0.29 -2.81
C VAL A 162 6.96 0.79 -1.95
N TRP A 163 6.01 1.56 -2.49
CA TRP A 163 5.43 2.70 -1.78
C TRP A 163 4.61 2.28 -0.54
N CYS A 164 3.72 1.30 -0.71
CA CYS A 164 2.94 0.77 0.41
C CYS A 164 3.82 0.07 1.44
N ALA A 165 4.86 -0.63 0.99
CA ALA A 165 5.80 -1.33 1.85
C ALA A 165 6.66 -0.36 2.68
N ALA A 166 7.12 0.74 2.07
CA ALA A 166 7.81 1.82 2.77
C ALA A 166 6.93 2.44 3.86
N GLY A 167 5.66 2.73 3.54
CA GLY A 167 4.70 3.27 4.51
C GLY A 167 4.34 2.31 5.64
N LYS A 168 4.47 0.99 5.43
CA LYS A 168 4.21 -0.06 6.43
C LYS A 168 5.48 -0.55 7.16
N GLY A 169 6.66 -0.01 6.81
CA GLY A 169 7.94 -0.40 7.40
C GLY A 169 8.50 -1.74 6.91
N THR A 170 7.89 -2.41 5.93
CA THR A 170 8.41 -3.67 5.35
C THR A 170 9.47 -3.43 4.27
N PHE A 171 9.49 -2.26 3.63
CA PHE A 171 10.62 -1.80 2.83
C PHE A 171 11.42 -0.82 3.70
N SER A 172 12.42 -1.30 4.41
CA SER A 172 13.15 -0.56 5.44
C SER A 172 14.68 -0.72 5.28
N ALA A 173 15.44 0.13 5.96
CA ALA A 173 16.89 0.01 6.02
C ALA A 173 17.32 -1.35 6.60
N ALA A 174 16.64 -1.82 7.64
CA ALA A 174 16.93 -3.12 8.25
C ALA A 174 16.78 -4.28 7.26
N GLU A 175 15.70 -4.28 6.46
CA GLU A 175 15.47 -5.34 5.47
C GLU A 175 16.46 -5.27 4.31
N ILE A 176 16.84 -4.06 3.86
CA ILE A 176 17.89 -3.88 2.84
C ILE A 176 19.23 -4.43 3.34
N ASN A 177 19.62 -4.08 4.57
CA ASN A 177 20.85 -4.55 5.19
C ASN A 177 20.85 -6.07 5.33
N ARG A 178 19.78 -6.64 5.87
CA ARG A 178 19.61 -8.09 5.99
C ARG A 178 19.73 -8.81 4.64
N MET A 179 19.17 -8.25 3.58
CA MET A 179 19.24 -8.87 2.25
C MET A 179 20.60 -8.70 1.62
N ALA A 180 21.27 -7.55 1.80
CA ALA A 180 22.64 -7.35 1.34
C ALA A 180 23.62 -8.35 1.97
N ASP A 181 23.49 -8.59 3.28
CA ASP A 181 24.30 -9.59 4.00
C ASP A 181 23.97 -11.01 3.56
N LYS A 182 22.68 -11.37 3.49
CA LYS A 182 22.22 -12.70 3.06
C LYS A 182 22.74 -13.07 1.66
N THR A 183 22.83 -12.09 0.77
CA THR A 183 23.28 -12.29 -0.61
C THR A 183 24.79 -12.10 -0.79
N ARG A 184 25.51 -11.83 0.29
CA ARG A 184 26.96 -11.53 0.27
C ARG A 184 27.30 -10.43 -0.73
N LEU A 185 26.42 -9.42 -0.85
CA LEU A 185 26.50 -8.39 -1.87
C LEU A 185 27.84 -7.65 -1.87
N ALA A 186 28.44 -7.48 -0.70
CA ALA A 186 29.74 -6.83 -0.55
C ALA A 186 30.90 -7.59 -1.24
N GLU A 187 30.73 -8.88 -1.52
CA GLU A 187 31.70 -9.69 -2.25
C GLU A 187 31.42 -9.66 -3.77
N VAL A 188 30.16 -9.43 -4.16
CA VAL A 188 29.73 -9.41 -5.57
C VAL A 188 30.16 -8.12 -6.26
N VAL A 189 30.11 -6.96 -5.58
CA VAL A 189 30.42 -5.66 -6.18
C VAL A 189 31.56 -4.93 -5.47
N ASP A 190 32.39 -4.22 -6.24
CA ASP A 190 33.54 -3.46 -5.70
C ASP A 190 33.14 -2.10 -5.15
N HIS A 191 32.04 -1.53 -5.66
CA HIS A 191 31.49 -0.28 -5.15
C HIS A 191 30.57 -0.50 -3.95
N ARG A 192 30.26 0.60 -3.23
CA ARG A 192 29.37 0.58 -2.05
C ARG A 192 28.17 1.51 -2.27
N ARG A 193 27.44 1.35 -3.41
CA ARG A 193 26.28 2.15 -3.78
C ARG A 193 25.09 1.24 -4.08
N LEU A 194 23.89 1.58 -3.51
CA LEU A 194 22.60 0.96 -3.82
C LEU A 194 21.69 2.01 -4.41
N VAL A 195 21.10 1.74 -5.57
CA VAL A 195 20.05 2.59 -6.14
C VAL A 195 18.69 2.12 -5.63
N LEU A 196 18.05 2.95 -4.83
CA LEU A 196 16.74 2.70 -4.26
C LEU A 196 15.65 3.40 -5.07
N PRO A 197 14.46 2.81 -5.19
CA PRO A 197 13.33 3.51 -5.79
C PRO A 197 13.01 4.80 -5.01
N GLN A 198 12.72 5.90 -5.69
CA GLN A 198 12.28 7.16 -5.05
C GLN A 198 11.14 6.94 -4.05
N LEU A 199 10.20 6.05 -4.37
CA LEU A 199 9.04 5.75 -3.54
C LEU A 199 9.36 5.03 -2.23
N SER A 200 10.60 4.57 -2.02
CA SER A 200 11.04 3.98 -0.75
C SER A 200 11.48 5.02 0.27
N ALA A 201 11.72 6.27 -0.14
CA ALA A 201 12.26 7.32 0.72
C ALA A 201 11.50 7.53 2.06
N PRO A 202 10.15 7.42 2.13
CA PRO A 202 9.45 7.56 3.40
C PRO A 202 9.74 6.45 4.43
N GLY A 203 10.24 5.29 3.97
CA GLY A 203 10.47 4.11 4.82
C GLY A 203 11.94 3.75 5.01
N VAL A 204 12.87 4.46 4.34
CA VAL A 204 14.29 4.10 4.35
C VAL A 204 15.17 5.30 4.73
N ALA A 205 15.77 5.23 5.90
CA ALA A 205 16.79 6.17 6.32
C ALA A 205 18.15 5.77 5.70
N ALA A 206 18.65 6.59 4.76
CA ALA A 206 19.89 6.29 4.01
C ALA A 206 21.12 6.09 4.91
N HIS A 207 21.19 6.81 6.04
CA HIS A 207 22.28 6.68 7.02
C HIS A 207 22.25 5.33 7.76
N GLU A 208 21.06 4.75 7.98
CA GLU A 208 20.92 3.43 8.61
C GLU A 208 21.33 2.32 7.64
N VAL A 209 21.04 2.46 6.34
CA VAL A 209 21.55 1.54 5.32
C VAL A 209 23.08 1.54 5.34
N LYS A 210 23.70 2.74 5.34
CA LYS A 210 25.15 2.87 5.38
C LYS A 210 25.77 2.28 6.67
N ARG A 211 25.12 2.49 7.80
CA ARG A 211 25.59 1.98 9.10
C ARG A 211 25.54 0.47 9.18
N GLY A 212 24.46 -0.16 8.65
CA GLY A 212 24.24 -1.59 8.78
C GLY A 212 24.98 -2.43 7.72
N SER A 213 24.98 -2.01 6.45
CA SER A 213 25.57 -2.80 5.35
C SER A 213 26.83 -2.19 4.73
N GLY A 214 27.23 -0.99 5.13
CA GLY A 214 28.33 -0.23 4.50
C GLY A 214 27.94 0.40 3.15
N PHE A 215 26.78 0.11 2.59
CA PHE A 215 26.34 0.65 1.31
C PHE A 215 25.68 2.03 1.44
N ARG A 216 26.05 2.95 0.56
CA ARG A 216 25.39 4.26 0.43
C ARG A 216 24.13 4.10 -0.40
N ALA A 217 22.99 4.44 0.17
CA ALA A 217 21.70 4.52 -0.53
C ALA A 217 21.64 5.79 -1.40
N VAL A 218 21.33 5.61 -2.68
CA VAL A 218 21.07 6.68 -3.66
C VAL A 218 19.63 6.52 -4.14
N PHE A 219 18.78 7.53 -3.91
CA PHE A 219 17.40 7.47 -4.40
C PHE A 219 17.37 7.80 -5.89
N GLY A 220 16.92 6.84 -6.67
CA GLY A 220 16.77 6.94 -8.13
C GLY A 220 15.53 7.72 -8.55
N PRO A 221 15.14 7.61 -9.82
CA PRO A 221 13.96 8.28 -10.36
C PRO A 221 12.66 7.69 -9.82
N LEU A 222 11.56 8.42 -9.98
CA LEU A 222 10.22 7.97 -9.61
C LEU A 222 9.76 6.82 -10.50
N ARG A 223 10.06 6.89 -11.80
CA ARG A 223 9.69 5.89 -12.79
C ARG A 223 10.87 5.00 -13.12
N ALA A 224 10.63 3.70 -13.19
CA ALA A 224 11.65 2.76 -13.64
C ALA A 224 12.14 3.06 -15.07
N ALA A 225 11.28 3.57 -15.95
CA ALA A 225 11.64 3.94 -17.33
C ALA A 225 12.74 5.03 -17.42
N ASP A 226 12.91 5.84 -16.38
CA ASP A 226 13.94 6.88 -16.33
C ASP A 226 15.29 6.36 -15.82
N LEU A 227 15.37 5.09 -15.37
CA LEU A 227 16.61 4.50 -14.84
C LEU A 227 17.78 4.51 -15.83
N PRO A 228 17.62 4.17 -17.12
CA PRO A 228 18.73 4.23 -18.05
C PRO A 228 19.36 5.62 -18.14
N ALA A 229 18.54 6.67 -18.28
CA ALA A 229 19.00 8.05 -18.33
C ALA A 229 19.62 8.52 -17.00
N PHE A 230 19.04 8.10 -15.87
CA PHE A 230 19.57 8.37 -14.53
C PHE A 230 20.95 7.74 -14.32
N LEU A 231 21.14 6.50 -14.72
CA LEU A 231 22.41 5.80 -14.62
C LEU A 231 23.46 6.43 -15.54
N ALA A 232 23.09 6.75 -16.78
CA ALA A 232 23.95 7.44 -17.74
C ALA A 232 24.39 8.84 -17.26
N ALA A 233 23.53 9.53 -16.51
CA ALA A 233 23.84 10.81 -15.87
C ALA A 233 24.63 10.70 -14.55
N GLY A 234 25.32 9.58 -14.31
CA GLY A 234 26.09 9.36 -13.09
C GLY A 234 25.26 9.28 -11.81
N MET A 235 24.03 8.76 -11.89
CA MET A 235 23.07 8.65 -10.79
C MET A 235 22.55 10.03 -10.31
N THR A 236 22.44 10.98 -11.21
CA THR A 236 21.88 12.31 -10.95
C THR A 236 20.47 12.40 -11.54
N ALA A 237 19.47 12.63 -10.69
CA ALA A 237 18.08 12.75 -11.13
C ALA A 237 17.73 14.20 -11.46
N THR A 238 17.09 14.41 -12.60
CA THR A 238 16.51 15.71 -12.96
C THR A 238 15.24 16.00 -12.14
N PRO A 239 14.76 17.25 -12.05
CA PRO A 239 13.48 17.57 -11.40
C PRO A 239 12.31 16.78 -12.00
N GLN A 240 12.31 16.53 -13.31
CA GLN A 240 11.28 15.77 -14.03
C GLN A 240 11.28 14.29 -13.60
N MET A 241 12.43 13.68 -13.40
CA MET A 241 12.56 12.31 -12.91
C MET A 241 12.03 12.13 -11.48
N ARG A 242 11.91 13.21 -10.72
CA ARG A 242 11.39 13.21 -9.34
C ARG A 242 9.92 13.59 -9.26
N ALA A 243 9.32 14.09 -10.34
CA ALA A 243 7.94 14.52 -10.38
C ALA A 243 7.00 13.38 -10.77
N ALA A 244 5.89 13.23 -10.04
CA ALA A 244 4.79 12.37 -10.46
C ALA A 244 3.97 13.11 -11.53
N SER A 245 3.93 12.60 -12.75
CA SER A 245 3.20 13.23 -13.86
C SER A 245 1.70 13.03 -13.77
N PHE A 246 1.25 11.94 -13.20
CA PHE A 246 -0.16 11.59 -12.99
C PHE A 246 -1.04 11.73 -14.24
N HIS A 247 -0.50 11.31 -15.40
CA HIS A 247 -1.23 11.27 -16.66
C HIS A 247 -2.47 10.37 -16.60
N LEU A 248 -3.42 10.56 -17.51
CA LEU A 248 -4.65 9.78 -17.56
C LEU A 248 -4.38 8.26 -17.59
N SER A 249 -3.40 7.82 -18.39
CA SER A 249 -3.01 6.40 -18.46
C SER A 249 -2.54 5.84 -17.11
N GLU A 250 -1.79 6.61 -16.33
CA GLU A 250 -1.32 6.21 -15.01
C GLU A 250 -2.48 6.10 -14.02
N ARG A 251 -3.46 7.00 -14.10
CA ARG A 251 -4.67 6.96 -13.29
C ARG A 251 -5.56 5.77 -13.65
N LEU A 252 -5.76 5.51 -14.95
CA LEU A 252 -6.58 4.40 -15.42
C LEU A 252 -6.00 3.02 -15.09
N VAL A 253 -4.67 2.88 -15.04
CA VAL A 253 -4.02 1.63 -14.62
C VAL A 253 -4.37 1.24 -13.18
N LEU A 254 -4.73 2.19 -12.32
CA LEU A 254 -5.11 1.95 -10.93
C LEU A 254 -6.62 1.70 -10.74
N THR A 255 -7.45 2.14 -11.67
CA THR A 255 -8.92 2.02 -11.63
C THR A 255 -9.42 0.57 -11.43
N PRO A 256 -8.88 -0.47 -12.09
CA PRO A 256 -9.39 -1.84 -11.96
C PRO A 256 -9.37 -2.36 -10.53
N VAL A 257 -8.38 -2.01 -9.71
CA VAL A 257 -8.31 -2.48 -8.32
C VAL A 257 -9.43 -1.89 -7.48
N GLU A 258 -9.80 -0.63 -7.71
CA GLU A 258 -10.90 0.03 -7.01
C GLU A 258 -12.25 -0.57 -7.40
N LEU A 259 -12.46 -0.83 -8.70
CA LEU A 259 -13.67 -1.48 -9.19
C LEU A 259 -13.78 -2.94 -8.73
N SER A 260 -12.66 -3.63 -8.53
CA SER A 260 -12.65 -5.03 -8.07
C SER A 260 -13.26 -5.22 -6.68
N VAL A 261 -13.37 -4.16 -5.90
CA VAL A 261 -13.99 -4.19 -4.56
C VAL A 261 -15.45 -4.68 -4.63
N ALA A 262 -16.20 -4.29 -5.68
CA ALA A 262 -17.57 -4.75 -5.89
C ALA A 262 -17.68 -6.25 -6.22
N LEU A 263 -16.63 -6.83 -6.77
CA LEU A 263 -16.56 -8.24 -7.13
C LEU A 263 -16.07 -9.14 -5.99
N ARG A 264 -15.72 -8.57 -4.84
CA ARG A 264 -15.32 -9.35 -3.66
C ARG A 264 -16.50 -10.17 -3.13
N PRO A 265 -16.27 -11.40 -2.65
CA PRO A 265 -17.35 -12.27 -2.17
C PRO A 265 -18.25 -11.61 -1.12
N LYS A 266 -17.69 -10.79 -0.23
CA LYS A 266 -18.46 -10.04 0.79
C LYS A 266 -19.40 -9.01 0.16
N ALA A 267 -18.98 -8.28 -0.86
CA ALA A 267 -19.81 -7.30 -1.55
C ALA A 267 -20.92 -7.98 -2.38
N VAL A 268 -20.61 -9.10 -3.03
CA VAL A 268 -21.57 -9.93 -3.73
C VAL A 268 -22.62 -10.50 -2.76
N ALA A 269 -22.18 -11.07 -1.63
CA ALA A 269 -23.08 -11.58 -0.59
C ALA A 269 -23.98 -10.49 0.00
N LEU A 270 -23.43 -9.28 0.24
CA LEU A 270 -24.23 -8.14 0.71
C LEU A 270 -25.29 -7.76 -0.32
N SER A 271 -24.93 -7.70 -1.61
CA SER A 271 -25.86 -7.40 -2.70
C SER A 271 -26.96 -8.47 -2.80
N ALA A 272 -26.61 -9.74 -2.71
CA ALA A 272 -27.55 -10.86 -2.66
C ALA A 272 -28.48 -10.77 -1.44
N GLY A 273 -27.93 -10.41 -0.27
CA GLY A 273 -28.70 -10.18 0.96
C GLY A 273 -29.73 -9.05 0.79
N VAL A 274 -29.34 -7.92 0.16
CA VAL A 274 -30.25 -6.81 -0.13
C VAL A 274 -31.41 -7.27 -1.04
N LEU A 275 -31.10 -8.05 -2.08
CA LEU A 275 -32.14 -8.61 -2.97
C LEU A 275 -33.02 -9.63 -2.24
N GLY A 276 -32.44 -10.50 -1.42
CA GLY A 276 -33.17 -11.47 -0.62
C GLY A 276 -34.15 -10.81 0.35
N LEU A 277 -33.67 -9.82 1.11
CA LEU A 277 -34.55 -9.04 2.01
C LEU A 277 -35.65 -8.28 1.25
N ALA A 278 -35.34 -7.76 0.06
CA ALA A 278 -36.33 -7.10 -0.79
C ALA A 278 -37.38 -8.10 -1.36
N ALA A 279 -37.01 -9.37 -1.53
CA ALA A 279 -37.90 -10.43 -1.97
C ALA A 279 -38.93 -10.85 -0.89
N LEU A 280 -38.59 -10.71 0.41
CA LEU A 280 -39.34 -11.19 1.57
C LEU A 280 -40.52 -10.29 1.99
N GLY A 281 -41.16 -9.53 1.11
CA GLY A 281 -42.35 -8.74 1.42
C GLY A 281 -43.59 -9.63 1.74
N ARG A 282 -44.74 -8.98 2.04
CA ARG A 282 -46.01 -9.69 2.26
C ARG A 282 -46.37 -10.57 1.05
N GLY A 283 -46.54 -11.89 1.26
CA GLY A 283 -46.83 -12.90 0.25
C GLY A 283 -45.61 -13.75 -0.15
N ARG A 284 -45.73 -14.53 -1.25
CA ARG A 284 -44.64 -15.40 -1.73
C ARG A 284 -43.41 -14.59 -2.19
N PRO A 285 -42.18 -15.05 -1.92
CA PRO A 285 -40.98 -14.41 -2.42
C PRO A 285 -41.01 -14.28 -3.95
N SER A 286 -40.64 -13.11 -4.46
CA SER A 286 -40.73 -12.81 -5.90
C SER A 286 -39.47 -12.08 -6.39
N LEU A 287 -38.86 -12.62 -7.45
CA LEU A 287 -37.70 -11.99 -8.11
C LEU A 287 -38.07 -10.59 -8.65
N ARG A 288 -39.26 -10.43 -9.21
CA ARG A 288 -39.75 -9.12 -9.69
C ARG A 288 -39.78 -8.09 -8.55
N ARG A 289 -40.22 -8.49 -7.34
CA ARG A 289 -40.22 -7.62 -6.16
C ARG A 289 -38.80 -7.32 -5.70
N ALA A 290 -37.93 -8.35 -5.63
CA ALA A 290 -36.52 -8.18 -5.28
C ALA A 290 -35.83 -7.14 -6.17
N LEU A 291 -36.00 -7.25 -7.48
CA LEU A 291 -35.43 -6.31 -8.44
C LEU A 291 -36.07 -4.92 -8.37
N ALA A 292 -37.39 -4.83 -8.19
CA ALA A 292 -38.07 -3.54 -8.10
C ALA A 292 -37.73 -2.76 -6.83
N GLN A 293 -37.51 -3.43 -5.70
CA GLN A 293 -37.22 -2.80 -4.42
C GLN A 293 -35.73 -2.75 -4.07
N GLY A 294 -34.97 -3.80 -4.35
CA GLY A 294 -33.54 -3.92 -4.09
C GLY A 294 -32.66 -3.40 -5.21
N GLY A 295 -33.10 -3.52 -6.46
CA GLY A 295 -32.38 -3.09 -7.65
C GLY A 295 -31.91 -1.64 -7.62
N PRO A 296 -32.74 -0.66 -7.24
CA PRO A 296 -32.33 0.74 -7.13
C PRO A 296 -31.18 0.96 -6.13
N ALA A 297 -31.21 0.28 -4.98
CA ALA A 297 -30.14 0.39 -3.98
C ALA A 297 -28.81 -0.14 -4.52
N ILE A 298 -28.85 -1.25 -5.24
CA ILE A 298 -27.66 -1.81 -5.89
C ILE A 298 -27.19 -0.91 -7.03
N GLY A 299 -28.11 -0.35 -7.82
CA GLY A 299 -27.80 0.62 -8.87
C GLY A 299 -27.10 1.85 -8.34
N VAL A 300 -27.56 2.40 -7.22
CA VAL A 300 -26.91 3.52 -6.52
C VAL A 300 -25.51 3.14 -6.04
N ALA A 301 -25.33 1.95 -5.48
CA ALA A 301 -24.01 1.47 -5.04
C ALA A 301 -23.03 1.36 -6.22
N TRP A 302 -23.46 0.78 -7.35
CA TRP A 302 -22.65 0.72 -8.57
C TRP A 302 -22.33 2.08 -9.16
N LEU A 303 -23.32 2.99 -9.19
CA LEU A 303 -23.13 4.36 -9.65
C LEU A 303 -22.08 5.09 -8.81
N SER A 304 -22.13 4.92 -7.47
CA SER A 304 -21.15 5.50 -6.56
C SER A 304 -19.75 4.91 -6.76
N LEU A 305 -19.66 3.60 -6.97
CA LEU A 305 -18.41 2.92 -7.23
C LEU A 305 -17.77 3.38 -8.55
N LEU A 306 -18.56 3.43 -9.63
CA LEU A 306 -18.10 3.92 -10.95
C LEU A 306 -17.75 5.42 -10.87
N GLY A 307 -18.56 6.21 -10.16
CA GLY A 307 -18.29 7.62 -9.95
C GLY A 307 -16.97 7.88 -9.23
N GLY A 308 -16.72 7.17 -8.13
CA GLY A 308 -15.52 7.34 -7.32
C GLY A 308 -14.28 6.65 -7.91
N GLY A 309 -14.44 5.41 -8.43
CA GLY A 309 -13.32 4.59 -8.89
C GLY A 309 -12.93 4.78 -10.35
N LEU A 310 -13.79 5.36 -11.19
CA LEU A 310 -13.52 5.57 -12.61
C LEU A 310 -13.69 7.04 -13.02
N VAL A 311 -14.87 7.62 -12.80
CA VAL A 311 -15.18 8.99 -13.29
C VAL A 311 -14.32 10.03 -12.57
N THR A 312 -14.19 9.93 -11.24
CA THR A 312 -13.34 10.86 -10.47
C THR A 312 -11.88 10.82 -10.91
N PRO A 313 -11.20 9.66 -11.04
CA PRO A 313 -9.84 9.61 -11.59
C PRO A 313 -9.70 10.16 -13.01
N ILE A 314 -10.68 9.97 -13.89
CA ILE A 314 -10.68 10.53 -15.25
C ILE A 314 -10.73 12.05 -15.18
N LEU A 315 -11.69 12.60 -14.44
CA LEU A 315 -11.95 14.04 -14.36
C LEU A 315 -11.04 14.79 -13.37
N LEU A 316 -10.10 14.11 -12.73
CA LEU A 316 -9.32 14.62 -11.61
C LEU A 316 -8.73 16.03 -11.80
N PRO A 317 -8.14 16.40 -12.98
CA PRO A 317 -7.56 17.73 -13.17
C PRO A 317 -8.60 18.86 -13.19
N TRP A 318 -9.82 18.55 -13.61
CA TRP A 318 -10.90 19.55 -13.78
C TRP A 318 -11.80 19.68 -12.55
N LEU A 319 -11.71 18.74 -11.60
CA LEU A 319 -12.52 18.77 -10.38
C LEU A 319 -11.94 19.75 -9.35
N PRO A 320 -12.81 20.51 -8.64
CA PRO A 320 -12.38 21.51 -7.68
C PRO A 320 -11.75 20.87 -6.43
N GLY A 321 -10.87 21.65 -5.78
CA GLY A 321 -10.22 21.24 -4.53
C GLY A 321 -9.01 20.33 -4.73
N ARG A 322 -8.27 20.07 -3.63
CA ARG A 322 -7.09 19.21 -3.62
C ARG A 322 -7.36 17.80 -3.10
N ALA A 323 -8.33 17.67 -2.19
CA ALA A 323 -8.69 16.40 -1.57
C ALA A 323 -9.45 15.51 -2.56
N LEU A 324 -9.08 14.24 -2.66
CA LEU A 324 -9.76 13.28 -3.54
C LEU A 324 -11.18 12.99 -3.07
N SER A 325 -11.41 12.99 -1.75
CA SER A 325 -12.74 12.90 -1.14
C SER A 325 -13.68 14.02 -1.58
N ALA A 326 -13.19 15.27 -1.62
CA ALA A 326 -13.98 16.41 -2.09
C ALA A 326 -14.29 16.31 -3.59
N LYS A 327 -13.31 15.91 -4.40
CA LYS A 327 -13.49 15.65 -5.83
C LYS A 327 -14.52 14.53 -6.09
N GLY A 328 -14.45 13.45 -5.32
CA GLY A 328 -15.42 12.37 -5.36
C GLY A 328 -16.81 12.81 -4.94
N ALA A 329 -16.92 13.65 -3.90
CA ALA A 329 -18.19 14.23 -3.48
C ALA A 329 -18.85 15.09 -4.58
N THR A 330 -18.04 15.89 -5.31
CA THR A 330 -18.51 16.71 -6.43
C THR A 330 -19.08 15.83 -7.56
N VAL A 331 -18.35 14.78 -7.95
CA VAL A 331 -18.83 13.80 -8.96
C VAL A 331 -20.09 13.11 -8.45
N GLY A 332 -20.09 12.67 -7.19
CA GLY A 332 -21.24 12.02 -6.58
C GLY A 332 -22.48 12.93 -6.51
N ALA A 333 -22.30 14.22 -6.23
CA ALA A 333 -23.40 15.19 -6.23
C ALA A 333 -24.01 15.36 -7.64
N ALA A 334 -23.18 15.45 -8.67
CA ALA A 334 -23.63 15.52 -10.05
C ALA A 334 -24.40 14.24 -10.47
N LEU A 335 -23.86 13.06 -10.11
CA LEU A 335 -24.52 11.78 -10.37
C LEU A 335 -25.84 11.63 -9.61
N ALA A 336 -25.90 12.09 -8.35
CA ALA A 336 -27.10 12.07 -7.54
C ALA A 336 -28.18 12.99 -8.13
N ALA A 337 -27.82 14.22 -8.48
CA ALA A 337 -28.74 15.18 -9.10
C ALA A 337 -29.30 14.64 -10.42
N GLY A 338 -28.42 14.13 -11.32
CA GLY A 338 -28.84 13.50 -12.57
C GLY A 338 -29.76 12.29 -12.34
N SER A 339 -29.43 11.43 -11.36
CA SER A 339 -30.27 10.29 -11.01
C SER A 339 -31.67 10.70 -10.52
N VAL A 340 -31.74 11.73 -9.66
CA VAL A 340 -33.02 12.24 -9.16
C VAL A 340 -33.83 12.87 -10.29
N LEU A 341 -33.22 13.63 -11.18
CA LEU A 341 -33.90 14.23 -12.33
C LEU A 341 -34.50 13.18 -13.25
N VAL A 342 -33.72 12.17 -13.62
CA VAL A 342 -34.14 11.07 -14.54
C VAL A 342 -35.21 10.18 -13.89
N LEU A 343 -35.06 9.90 -12.59
CA LEU A 343 -35.94 8.96 -11.89
C LEU A 343 -37.08 9.66 -11.15
N ARG A 344 -37.18 11.00 -11.19
CA ARG A 344 -38.17 11.83 -10.47
C ARG A 344 -39.60 11.27 -10.50
N PRO A 345 -40.14 10.80 -11.62
CA PRO A 345 -41.51 10.27 -11.67
C PRO A 345 -41.70 8.97 -10.86
N ARG A 346 -40.62 8.29 -10.48
CA ARG A 346 -40.63 7.00 -9.81
C ARG A 346 -40.07 7.06 -8.37
N LEU A 347 -39.48 8.19 -7.96
CA LEU A 347 -38.86 8.36 -6.65
C LEU A 347 -39.83 9.04 -5.67
N SER A 348 -39.98 8.47 -4.47
CA SER A 348 -40.56 9.20 -3.36
C SER A 348 -39.59 10.31 -2.89
N GLY A 349 -40.11 11.37 -2.22
CA GLY A 349 -39.28 12.42 -1.64
C GLY A 349 -38.18 11.88 -0.73
N ALA A 350 -38.53 10.90 0.13
CA ALA A 350 -37.53 10.22 0.99
C ALA A 350 -36.47 9.51 0.18
N ALA A 351 -36.82 8.79 -0.89
CA ALA A 351 -35.86 8.14 -1.76
C ALA A 351 -34.91 9.14 -2.45
N ALA A 352 -35.44 10.29 -2.89
CA ALA A 352 -34.63 11.37 -3.46
C ALA A 352 -33.63 11.92 -2.46
N VAL A 353 -34.03 12.17 -1.22
CA VAL A 353 -33.11 12.58 -0.13
C VAL A 353 -32.03 11.51 0.10
N GLY A 354 -32.42 10.24 0.13
CA GLY A 354 -31.47 9.12 0.28
C GLY A 354 -30.42 9.08 -0.82
N VAL A 355 -30.80 9.29 -2.09
CA VAL A 355 -29.87 9.36 -3.24
C VAL A 355 -28.98 10.59 -3.14
N LEU A 356 -29.53 11.77 -2.85
CA LEU A 356 -28.79 13.04 -2.75
C LEU A 356 -27.76 13.04 -1.61
N ALA A 357 -27.98 12.31 -0.53
CA ALA A 357 -27.04 12.19 0.57
C ALA A 357 -26.07 11.00 0.39
N GLY A 358 -26.58 9.85 -0.02
CA GLY A 358 -25.84 8.60 -0.05
C GLY A 358 -24.84 8.51 -1.21
N VAL A 359 -25.23 8.95 -2.41
CA VAL A 359 -24.34 8.86 -3.60
C VAL A 359 -23.09 9.74 -3.42
N PRO A 360 -23.17 11.02 -3.02
CA PRO A 360 -21.99 11.82 -2.77
C PRO A 360 -21.09 11.25 -1.66
N ALA A 361 -21.70 10.75 -0.57
CA ALA A 361 -20.95 10.15 0.53
C ALA A 361 -20.18 8.90 0.08
N ALA A 362 -20.84 7.97 -0.61
CA ALA A 362 -20.22 6.74 -1.10
C ALA A 362 -19.19 7.00 -2.20
N THR A 363 -19.48 7.90 -3.16
CA THR A 363 -18.55 8.27 -4.23
C THR A 363 -17.32 8.98 -3.66
N SER A 364 -17.49 9.86 -2.67
CA SER A 364 -16.41 10.49 -1.92
C SER A 364 -15.52 9.46 -1.23
N TYR A 365 -16.10 8.46 -0.58
CA TYR A 365 -15.36 7.39 0.09
C TYR A 365 -14.57 6.54 -0.90
N VAL A 366 -15.18 6.14 -2.02
CA VAL A 366 -14.49 5.37 -3.07
C VAL A 366 -13.33 6.18 -3.66
N ALA A 367 -13.56 7.45 -4.00
CA ALA A 367 -12.53 8.33 -4.53
C ALA A 367 -11.37 8.56 -3.53
N MET A 368 -11.68 8.64 -2.23
CA MET A 368 -10.67 8.77 -1.18
C MET A 368 -9.75 7.54 -1.11
N ASN A 369 -10.25 6.32 -1.37
CA ASN A 369 -9.42 5.11 -1.39
C ASN A 369 -8.33 5.16 -2.48
N PHE A 370 -8.56 5.93 -3.54
CA PHE A 370 -7.56 6.16 -4.59
C PHE A 370 -6.28 6.83 -4.05
N THR A 371 -6.35 7.54 -2.91
CA THR A 371 -5.17 8.09 -2.23
C THR A 371 -4.17 7.02 -1.83
N GLY A 372 -4.65 5.85 -1.39
CA GLY A 372 -3.83 4.71 -1.00
C GLY A 372 -3.24 3.92 -2.17
N SER A 373 -3.76 4.11 -3.37
CA SER A 373 -3.33 3.41 -4.58
C SER A 373 -2.29 4.20 -5.39
N THR A 374 -2.07 5.47 -5.07
CA THR A 374 -1.19 6.36 -5.81
C THR A 374 -0.05 6.90 -4.95
N PRO A 375 1.15 7.11 -5.52
CA PRO A 375 2.24 7.81 -4.82
C PRO A 375 2.05 9.34 -4.78
N TYR A 376 0.92 9.86 -5.29
CA TYR A 376 0.65 11.28 -5.41
C TYR A 376 0.42 11.97 -4.06
N THR A 377 -0.04 11.23 -3.06
CA THR A 377 -0.33 11.72 -1.71
C THR A 377 0.68 11.20 -0.70
N SER A 378 1.02 12.02 0.30
CA SER A 378 1.84 11.55 1.43
C SER A 378 0.99 10.76 2.43
N PRO A 379 1.57 9.81 3.20
CA PRO A 379 0.84 9.10 4.26
C PRO A 379 0.14 10.01 5.27
N SER A 380 0.79 11.11 5.66
CA SER A 380 0.20 12.12 6.56
C SER A 380 -0.94 12.89 5.90
N GLY A 381 -0.84 13.16 4.59
CA GLY A 381 -1.92 13.76 3.80
C GLY A 381 -3.16 12.87 3.75
N VAL A 382 -2.97 11.57 3.50
CA VAL A 382 -4.05 10.57 3.52
C VAL A 382 -4.74 10.54 4.87
N GLN A 383 -3.99 10.46 5.98
CA GLN A 383 -4.58 10.44 7.32
C GLN A 383 -5.38 11.72 7.62
N ARG A 384 -4.86 12.88 7.23
CA ARG A 384 -5.56 14.16 7.39
C ARG A 384 -6.87 14.21 6.59
N GLU A 385 -6.83 13.73 5.36
CA GLU A 385 -8.02 13.63 4.50
C GLU A 385 -9.07 12.70 5.10
N MET A 386 -8.67 11.51 5.55
CA MET A 386 -9.56 10.54 6.21
C MET A 386 -10.24 11.14 7.44
N ARG A 387 -9.49 11.78 8.34
CA ARG A 387 -10.05 12.40 9.56
C ARG A 387 -11.10 13.46 9.25
N ARG A 388 -10.95 14.20 8.15
CA ARG A 388 -11.88 15.26 7.74
C ARG A 388 -13.09 14.72 6.98
N ALA A 389 -12.89 13.75 6.09
CA ALA A 389 -13.92 13.27 5.19
C ALA A 389 -14.85 12.23 5.81
N LEU A 390 -14.33 11.31 6.65
CA LEU A 390 -15.12 10.23 7.24
C LEU A 390 -16.38 10.68 7.99
N PRO A 391 -16.36 11.73 8.85
CA PRO A 391 -17.58 12.18 9.54
C PRO A 391 -18.71 12.56 8.57
N PHE A 392 -18.39 13.28 7.48
CA PHE A 392 -19.38 13.67 6.47
C PHE A 392 -19.88 12.48 5.65
N GLN A 393 -19.00 11.53 5.34
CA GLN A 393 -19.36 10.31 4.62
C GLN A 393 -20.28 9.42 5.46
N VAL A 394 -20.00 9.28 6.76
CA VAL A 394 -20.85 8.54 7.71
C VAL A 394 -22.21 9.25 7.88
N ALA A 395 -22.21 10.56 8.04
CA ALA A 395 -23.45 11.33 8.15
C ALA A 395 -24.32 11.17 6.89
N GLY A 396 -23.73 11.30 5.70
CA GLY A 396 -24.46 11.12 4.43
C GLY A 396 -25.02 9.70 4.27
N ALA A 397 -24.24 8.68 4.67
CA ALA A 397 -24.71 7.29 4.68
C ALA A 397 -25.86 7.08 5.67
N ALA A 398 -25.77 7.66 6.87
CA ALA A 398 -26.84 7.59 7.89
C ALA A 398 -28.15 8.24 7.38
N VAL A 399 -28.05 9.42 6.77
CA VAL A 399 -29.20 10.09 6.15
C VAL A 399 -29.82 9.21 5.06
N ALA A 400 -29.01 8.57 4.23
CA ALA A 400 -29.51 7.68 3.18
C ALA A 400 -30.25 6.46 3.74
N VAL A 401 -29.73 5.85 4.81
CA VAL A 401 -30.39 4.72 5.50
C VAL A 401 -31.71 5.16 6.14
N MET A 402 -31.71 6.28 6.88
CA MET A 402 -32.92 6.81 7.51
C MET A 402 -34.01 7.15 6.48
N ALA A 403 -33.62 7.81 5.39
CA ALA A 403 -34.56 8.12 4.30
C ALA A 403 -35.16 6.84 3.67
N GLY A 404 -34.35 5.78 3.55
CA GLY A 404 -34.80 4.47 3.08
C GLY A 404 -35.80 3.81 4.02
N LEU A 405 -35.60 3.90 5.35
CA LEU A 405 -36.49 3.37 6.37
C LEU A 405 -37.81 4.15 6.43
N LEU A 406 -37.76 5.49 6.45
CA LEU A 406 -38.94 6.35 6.46
C LEU A 406 -39.77 6.18 5.18
N GLY A 407 -39.15 6.04 4.02
CA GLY A 407 -39.85 5.79 2.78
C GLY A 407 -40.54 4.42 2.70
N LYS A 408 -40.15 3.44 3.54
CA LYS A 408 -40.85 2.17 3.70
C LYS A 408 -42.02 2.27 4.68
N ALA A 409 -41.89 3.06 5.77
CA ALA A 409 -42.93 3.25 6.76
C ALA A 409 -44.13 4.04 6.22
N ALA A 410 -43.89 4.88 5.23
CA ALA A 410 -44.93 5.70 4.57
C ALA A 410 -45.70 4.98 3.45
N ARG A 411 -45.37 3.74 3.14
CA ARG A 411 -46.06 2.86 2.16
C ARG A 411 -46.83 1.76 2.88
#